data_6df1269b26e166ced573867ba2896e58
#
_entry.id   6df1269b26e166ced573867ba2896e58
#
_cell.length_a   1.000
_cell.length_b   1.000
_cell.length_c   1.000
_cell.angle_alpha   90.00
_cell.angle_beta   90.00
_cell.angle_gamma   90.00
#
_symmetry.space_group_name_H-M   'P 1'
#
loop_
_entity.id
_entity.type
_entity.pdbx_description
1 polymer ?
#
loop_
_entity_poly.entity_id
_entity_poly.type
_entity_poly.pdbx_seq_one_letter_code
_entity_poly.pdbx_strand_id
1 'polypeptide(L)'
;MISEVFMCNKKEAMQKVKLNNGVEMPILGFGVFQVKDLDECERSVRDAIDVGYRLIDTAQSYGNEEAVGKAIKNSNVKREELFITTKLWIQSDGYEGTKKAFENSLKRLQLDYLDLYLIHQPFGDVYGEWKAMQELYKEGRVKVIGVSNFHPDRLIDLIIHNEIIPAVNQIETHPFHQQIETQKFLQENNVQIESWGPFAEGKNNLFHNELLLSIGKKYNKTVAQVVIRWLTQRGIVAIPKSVRKERMEENFAIFDFELSTEDMEAIKTLDTNATLFFDHRDPNMVKWLGERKLDG
;
A
#
# COMPACT_ATOMS: atom_id res chain seq x y z
N MET A 1 51.54 -4.40 -8.76
CA MET A 1 50.40 -5.27 -9.02
C MET A 1 49.29 -4.81 -8.08
N ILE A 2 48.39 -4.02 -8.63
CA ILE A 2 47.29 -3.40 -7.89
C ILE A 2 46.13 -4.35 -8.04
N SER A 3 45.66 -4.92 -6.92
CA SER A 3 44.47 -5.76 -6.88
C SER A 3 43.24 -4.88 -7.04
N GLU A 4 42.59 -4.99 -8.18
CA GLU A 4 41.26 -4.45 -8.41
C GLU A 4 40.29 -5.19 -7.46
N VAL A 5 39.82 -4.47 -6.45
CA VAL A 5 38.70 -4.90 -5.63
C VAL A 5 37.45 -4.73 -6.51
N PHE A 6 36.95 -5.79 -7.08
CA PHE A 6 35.63 -5.85 -7.70
C PHE A 6 34.58 -5.60 -6.58
N MET A 7 34.15 -4.37 -6.44
CA MET A 7 32.89 -4.06 -5.78
C MET A 7 31.75 -4.63 -6.64
N CYS A 8 31.34 -5.83 -6.31
CA CYS A 8 30.09 -6.38 -6.84
C CYS A 8 28.92 -5.62 -6.20
N ASN A 9 28.50 -4.50 -6.82
CA ASN A 9 27.24 -3.87 -6.53
C ASN A 9 26.12 -4.80 -7.03
N LYS A 10 25.77 -5.82 -6.25
CA LYS A 10 24.44 -6.42 -6.35
C LYS A 10 23.47 -5.36 -5.81
N LYS A 11 22.86 -4.57 -6.71
CA LYS A 11 21.54 -3.98 -6.44
C LYS A 11 20.66 -5.19 -6.11
N GLU A 12 20.38 -5.41 -4.82
CA GLU A 12 19.44 -6.46 -4.43
C GLU A 12 18.13 -6.18 -5.14
N ALA A 13 17.70 -7.13 -5.96
CA ALA A 13 16.47 -6.99 -6.72
C ALA A 13 15.32 -6.84 -5.73
N MET A 14 14.48 -5.82 -5.93
CA MET A 14 13.28 -5.61 -5.11
C MET A 14 12.47 -6.90 -5.05
N GLN A 15 12.21 -7.39 -3.85
CA GLN A 15 11.38 -8.56 -3.65
C GLN A 15 9.95 -8.28 -4.09
N LYS A 16 9.29 -9.29 -4.62
CA LYS A 16 7.92 -9.22 -5.11
C LYS A 16 7.07 -10.33 -4.49
N VAL A 17 5.78 -10.08 -4.38
CA VAL A 17 4.77 -11.10 -4.06
C VAL A 17 3.99 -11.43 -5.32
N LYS A 18 3.61 -12.70 -5.46
CA LYS A 18 2.78 -13.16 -6.58
C LYS A 18 1.31 -13.15 -6.14
N LEU A 19 0.51 -12.35 -6.83
CA LEU A 19 -0.93 -12.23 -6.59
C LEU A 19 -1.71 -13.44 -7.14
N ASN A 20 -2.97 -13.58 -6.73
CA ASN A 20 -3.83 -14.70 -7.13
C ASN A 20 -4.09 -14.82 -8.63
N ASN A 21 -3.94 -13.74 -9.39
CA ASN A 21 -4.03 -13.70 -10.84
C ASN A 21 -2.67 -13.86 -11.56
N GLY A 22 -1.60 -14.13 -10.79
CA GLY A 22 -0.25 -14.34 -11.33
C GLY A 22 0.60 -13.09 -11.52
N VAL A 23 0.05 -11.90 -11.35
CA VAL A 23 0.80 -10.63 -11.42
C VAL A 23 1.77 -10.53 -10.24
N GLU A 24 2.98 -10.04 -10.51
CA GLU A 24 3.99 -9.77 -9.49
C GLU A 24 3.89 -8.32 -9.00
N MET A 25 3.70 -8.15 -7.69
CA MET A 25 3.62 -6.86 -7.02
C MET A 25 4.85 -6.62 -6.16
N PRO A 26 5.53 -5.46 -6.22
CA PRO A 26 6.63 -5.15 -5.32
C PRO A 26 6.18 -5.22 -3.85
N ILE A 27 7.00 -5.85 -2.99
CA ILE A 27 6.66 -6.00 -1.56
C ILE A 27 6.84 -4.69 -0.78
N LEU A 28 7.58 -3.73 -1.33
CA LEU A 28 7.79 -2.40 -0.77
C LEU A 28 7.39 -1.35 -1.80
N GLY A 29 6.48 -0.49 -1.42
CA GLY A 29 5.99 0.63 -2.21
C GLY A 29 6.16 1.97 -1.51
N PHE A 30 5.65 3.00 -2.14
CA PHE A 30 5.68 4.38 -1.68
C PHE A 30 4.28 4.97 -1.68
N GLY A 31 3.78 5.40 -0.52
CA GLY A 31 2.48 6.04 -0.36
C GLY A 31 2.58 7.56 -0.37
N VAL A 32 1.52 8.24 -0.85
CA VAL A 32 1.45 9.72 -0.92
C VAL A 32 0.30 10.31 -0.11
N PHE A 33 -0.33 9.53 0.77
CA PHE A 33 -1.37 10.06 1.65
C PHE A 33 -0.85 11.25 2.48
N GLN A 34 -1.66 12.30 2.65
CA GLN A 34 -1.33 13.56 3.35
C GLN A 34 -0.22 14.42 2.70
N VAL A 35 0.23 14.13 1.50
CA VAL A 35 1.10 15.05 0.74
C VAL A 35 0.18 15.95 -0.08
N LYS A 36 -0.22 17.09 0.50
CA LYS A 36 -1.23 17.99 -0.06
C LYS A 36 -0.66 18.99 -1.05
N ASP A 37 0.58 19.44 -0.84
CA ASP A 37 1.28 20.30 -1.79
C ASP A 37 1.65 19.48 -3.04
N LEU A 38 1.17 19.90 -4.20
CA LEU A 38 1.32 19.14 -5.44
C LEU A 38 2.75 19.12 -5.95
N ASP A 39 3.51 20.20 -5.76
CA ASP A 39 4.90 20.27 -6.16
C ASP A 39 5.77 19.39 -5.24
N GLU A 40 5.47 19.38 -3.93
CA GLU A 40 6.11 18.47 -2.99
C GLU A 40 5.76 17.01 -3.30
N CYS A 41 4.51 16.74 -3.70
CA CYS A 41 4.07 15.39 -4.06
C CYS A 41 4.79 14.90 -5.32
N GLU A 42 4.83 15.71 -6.40
CA GLU A 42 5.55 15.39 -7.63
C GLU A 42 7.02 15.10 -7.34
N ARG A 43 7.69 16.00 -6.62
CA ARG A 43 9.10 15.83 -6.22
C ARG A 43 9.30 14.55 -5.43
N SER A 44 8.45 14.30 -4.41
CA SER A 44 8.59 13.12 -3.54
C SER A 44 8.41 11.80 -4.30
N VAL A 45 7.48 11.72 -5.24
CA VAL A 45 7.30 10.54 -6.09
C VAL A 45 8.49 10.34 -7.02
N ARG A 46 9.03 11.40 -7.61
CA ARG A 46 10.26 11.32 -8.43
C ARG A 46 11.45 10.82 -7.61
N ASP A 47 11.66 11.40 -6.42
CA ASP A 47 12.73 10.97 -5.51
C ASP A 47 12.57 9.49 -5.14
N ALA A 48 11.34 9.02 -4.86
CA ALA A 48 11.09 7.61 -4.57
C ALA A 48 11.41 6.71 -5.78
N ILE A 49 11.01 7.09 -6.99
CA ILE A 49 11.34 6.34 -8.21
C ILE A 49 12.87 6.30 -8.44
N ASP A 50 13.56 7.42 -8.22
CA ASP A 50 15.02 7.52 -8.36
C ASP A 50 15.76 6.66 -7.32
N VAL A 51 15.24 6.56 -6.09
CA VAL A 51 15.75 5.66 -5.04
C VAL A 51 15.61 4.19 -5.44
N GLY A 52 14.57 3.84 -6.20
CA GLY A 52 14.34 2.48 -6.66
C GLY A 52 12.94 1.94 -6.40
N TYR A 53 12.05 2.71 -5.76
CA TYR A 53 10.65 2.28 -5.61
C TYR A 53 9.99 2.08 -6.97
N ARG A 54 9.17 1.03 -7.06
CA ARG A 54 8.44 0.70 -8.30
C ARG A 54 6.93 0.57 -8.07
N LEU A 55 6.46 0.48 -6.84
CA LEU A 55 5.07 0.56 -6.43
C LEU A 55 4.80 1.96 -5.88
N ILE A 56 3.83 2.68 -6.49
CA ILE A 56 3.36 4.00 -6.04
C ILE A 56 1.88 3.89 -5.73
N ASP A 57 1.51 4.28 -4.50
CA ASP A 57 0.13 4.23 -4.01
C ASP A 57 -0.43 5.63 -3.80
N THR A 58 -1.52 5.93 -4.50
CA THR A 58 -2.34 7.13 -4.33
C THR A 58 -3.82 6.77 -4.18
N ALA A 59 -4.70 7.75 -4.19
CA ALA A 59 -6.15 7.56 -4.21
C ALA A 59 -6.87 8.81 -4.74
N GLN A 60 -8.06 8.63 -5.29
CA GLN A 60 -8.93 9.72 -5.71
C GLN A 60 -9.13 10.76 -4.58
N SER A 61 -9.33 10.29 -3.35
CA SER A 61 -9.58 11.14 -2.18
C SER A 61 -8.37 11.90 -1.65
N TYR A 62 -7.16 11.65 -2.18
CA TYR A 62 -5.97 12.36 -1.73
C TYR A 62 -5.78 13.71 -2.44
N GLY A 63 -6.44 13.89 -3.61
CA GLY A 63 -6.36 15.11 -4.39
C GLY A 63 -5.00 15.36 -5.05
N ASN A 64 -4.15 14.33 -5.15
CA ASN A 64 -2.79 14.46 -5.65
C ASN A 64 -2.44 13.54 -6.85
N GLU A 65 -3.44 12.89 -7.46
CA GLU A 65 -3.23 12.02 -8.62
C GLU A 65 -2.53 12.73 -9.79
N GLU A 66 -2.80 14.04 -10.01
CA GLU A 66 -2.13 14.81 -11.06
C GLU A 66 -0.62 14.96 -10.82
N ALA A 67 -0.22 15.19 -9.57
CA ALA A 67 1.18 15.30 -9.20
C ALA A 67 1.89 13.94 -9.36
N VAL A 68 1.24 12.85 -8.98
CA VAL A 68 1.74 11.48 -9.22
C VAL A 68 1.91 11.21 -10.71
N GLY A 69 0.92 11.57 -11.53
CA GLY A 69 0.97 11.41 -13.00
C GLY A 69 2.12 12.20 -13.62
N LYS A 70 2.32 13.46 -13.23
CA LYS A 70 3.45 14.29 -13.67
C LYS A 70 4.79 13.67 -13.29
N ALA A 71 4.91 13.17 -12.05
CA ALA A 71 6.14 12.53 -11.58
C ALA A 71 6.48 11.27 -12.40
N ILE A 72 5.49 10.42 -12.70
CA ILE A 72 5.66 9.23 -13.53
C ILE A 72 6.11 9.62 -14.94
N LYS A 73 5.42 10.55 -15.56
CA LYS A 73 5.73 11.04 -16.92
C LYS A 73 7.13 11.62 -17.04
N ASN A 74 7.58 12.33 -15.99
CA ASN A 74 8.88 12.98 -15.94
C ASN A 74 10.00 12.07 -15.39
N SER A 75 9.68 10.81 -15.04
CA SER A 75 10.68 9.84 -14.60
C SER A 75 11.42 9.24 -15.80
N ASN A 76 12.64 8.73 -15.55
CA ASN A 76 13.41 7.98 -16.55
C ASN A 76 13.08 6.46 -16.55
N VAL A 77 12.03 6.06 -15.79
CA VAL A 77 11.61 4.65 -15.66
C VAL A 77 10.44 4.42 -16.60
N LYS A 78 10.46 3.32 -17.33
CA LYS A 78 9.37 2.97 -18.23
C LYS A 78 8.10 2.66 -17.45
N ARG A 79 6.93 3.01 -18.01
CA ARG A 79 5.61 2.79 -17.37
C ARG A 79 5.39 1.33 -16.95
N GLU A 80 5.81 0.39 -17.79
CA GLU A 80 5.67 -1.04 -17.53
C GLU A 80 6.55 -1.58 -16.39
N GLU A 81 7.55 -0.81 -15.95
CA GLU A 81 8.38 -1.13 -14.79
C GLU A 81 7.77 -0.63 -13.47
N LEU A 82 6.73 0.22 -13.57
CA LEU A 82 6.03 0.79 -12.42
C LEU A 82 4.73 0.03 -12.13
N PHE A 83 4.42 -0.10 -10.88
CA PHE A 83 3.16 -0.65 -10.36
C PHE A 83 2.39 0.49 -9.71
N ILE A 84 1.34 0.97 -10.35
CA ILE A 84 0.58 2.17 -9.93
C ILE A 84 -0.77 1.76 -9.36
N THR A 85 -1.01 2.17 -8.12
CA THR A 85 -2.26 1.96 -7.39
C THR A 85 -3.01 3.26 -7.22
N THR A 86 -4.30 3.28 -7.52
CA THR A 86 -5.24 4.28 -7.02
C THR A 86 -6.52 3.62 -6.49
N LYS A 87 -7.40 4.41 -5.86
CA LYS A 87 -8.55 3.90 -5.12
C LYS A 87 -9.81 4.70 -5.44
N LEU A 88 -10.90 3.98 -5.63
CA LEU A 88 -12.25 4.53 -5.80
C LEU A 88 -12.76 5.08 -4.46
N TRP A 89 -13.23 6.33 -4.46
CA TRP A 89 -13.84 6.91 -3.27
C TRP A 89 -15.36 6.66 -3.23
N ILE A 90 -15.91 6.52 -2.03
CA ILE A 90 -17.33 6.21 -1.73
C ILE A 90 -18.31 7.09 -2.52
N GLN A 91 -17.97 8.36 -2.74
CA GLN A 91 -18.81 9.35 -3.42
C GLN A 91 -19.11 9.00 -4.88
N SER A 92 -18.31 8.13 -5.49
CA SER A 92 -18.44 7.67 -6.87
C SER A 92 -18.98 6.24 -6.91
N ASP A 93 -19.94 5.94 -6.04
CA ASP A 93 -20.44 4.61 -5.80
C ASP A 93 -21.22 4.00 -6.99
N GLY A 94 -21.38 2.70 -6.94
CA GLY A 94 -22.09 1.91 -7.91
C GLY A 94 -21.38 1.75 -9.24
N TYR A 95 -22.04 1.06 -10.15
CA TYR A 95 -21.45 0.63 -11.41
C TYR A 95 -21.02 1.80 -12.33
N GLU A 96 -21.94 2.72 -12.63
CA GLU A 96 -21.63 3.85 -13.53
C GLU A 96 -20.70 4.87 -12.89
N GLY A 97 -20.86 5.11 -11.57
CA GLY A 97 -19.97 5.98 -10.80
C GLY A 97 -18.53 5.50 -10.83
N THR A 98 -18.32 4.20 -10.65
CA THR A 98 -17.01 3.57 -10.70
C THR A 98 -16.33 3.73 -12.06
N LYS A 99 -17.04 3.47 -13.16
CA LYS A 99 -16.48 3.62 -14.52
C LYS A 99 -16.06 5.07 -14.79
N LYS A 100 -16.92 6.03 -14.42
CA LYS A 100 -16.62 7.46 -14.57
C LYS A 100 -15.42 7.88 -13.69
N ALA A 101 -15.38 7.43 -12.45
CA ALA A 101 -14.28 7.73 -11.53
C ALA A 101 -12.94 7.16 -12.02
N PHE A 102 -12.96 5.94 -12.57
CA PHE A 102 -11.79 5.30 -13.17
C PHE A 102 -11.21 6.13 -14.33
N GLU A 103 -12.05 6.57 -15.28
CA GLU A 103 -11.62 7.42 -16.39
C GLU A 103 -11.04 8.75 -15.89
N ASN A 104 -11.67 9.36 -14.88
CA ASN A 104 -11.15 10.58 -14.27
C ASN A 104 -9.79 10.36 -13.59
N SER A 105 -9.59 9.25 -12.90
CA SER A 105 -8.30 8.89 -12.30
C SER A 105 -7.22 8.69 -13.36
N LEU A 106 -7.51 7.95 -14.44
CA LEU A 106 -6.58 7.78 -15.56
C LEU A 106 -6.19 9.13 -16.18
N LYS A 107 -7.17 10.02 -16.37
CA LYS A 107 -6.91 11.37 -16.90
C LYS A 107 -6.00 12.19 -15.99
N ARG A 108 -6.25 12.20 -14.67
CA ARG A 108 -5.40 12.91 -13.69
C ARG A 108 -4.00 12.32 -13.63
N LEU A 109 -3.90 10.99 -13.59
CA LEU A 109 -2.64 10.26 -13.60
C LEU A 109 -1.92 10.31 -14.96
N GLN A 110 -2.57 10.74 -16.05
CA GLN A 110 -2.05 10.74 -17.42
C GLN A 110 -1.59 9.33 -17.85
N LEU A 111 -2.38 8.31 -17.53
CA LEU A 111 -2.09 6.90 -17.81
C LEU A 111 -3.20 6.27 -18.67
N ASP A 112 -2.82 5.23 -19.42
CA ASP A 112 -3.75 4.45 -20.25
C ASP A 112 -4.32 3.24 -19.49
N TYR A 113 -3.63 2.78 -18.44
CA TYR A 113 -4.04 1.65 -17.59
C TYR A 113 -3.53 1.82 -16.15
N LEU A 114 -4.16 1.09 -15.22
CA LEU A 114 -3.68 0.94 -13.84
C LEU A 114 -3.10 -0.47 -13.61
N ASP A 115 -2.14 -0.57 -12.68
CA ASP A 115 -1.70 -1.88 -12.21
C ASP A 115 -2.65 -2.42 -11.13
N LEU A 116 -3.09 -1.58 -10.19
CA LEU A 116 -4.05 -1.95 -9.14
C LEU A 116 -5.11 -0.86 -8.95
N TYR A 117 -6.39 -1.28 -8.92
CA TYR A 117 -7.50 -0.41 -8.56
C TYR A 117 -8.25 -0.98 -7.36
N LEU A 118 -8.42 -0.19 -6.30
CA LEU A 118 -9.02 -0.61 -5.04
C LEU A 118 -10.37 0.08 -4.79
N ILE A 119 -11.36 -0.65 -4.26
CA ILE A 119 -12.44 -0.01 -3.50
C ILE A 119 -11.84 0.52 -2.20
N HIS A 120 -11.89 1.84 -1.97
CA HIS A 120 -11.18 2.48 -0.86
C HIS A 120 -11.82 2.20 0.49
N GLN A 121 -13.15 2.11 0.55
CA GLN A 121 -13.92 1.92 1.77
C GLN A 121 -15.02 0.86 1.55
N PRO A 122 -15.32 0.02 2.55
CA PRO A 122 -16.28 -1.08 2.43
C PRO A 122 -17.75 -0.62 2.55
N PHE A 123 -18.11 0.53 1.95
CA PHE A 123 -19.41 1.20 2.11
C PHE A 123 -20.01 1.58 0.77
N GLY A 124 -21.34 1.81 0.75
CA GLY A 124 -22.05 2.15 -0.48
C GLY A 124 -22.44 0.92 -1.32
N ASP A 125 -22.58 1.10 -2.61
CA ASP A 125 -22.91 0.02 -3.56
C ASP A 125 -21.65 -0.77 -3.97
N VAL A 126 -21.04 -1.45 -3.00
CA VAL A 126 -19.82 -2.25 -3.20
C VAL A 126 -19.98 -3.30 -4.32
N TYR A 127 -21.14 -3.91 -4.47
CA TYR A 127 -21.37 -4.91 -5.53
C TYR A 127 -21.43 -4.29 -6.91
N GLY A 128 -22.05 -3.13 -7.06
CA GLY A 128 -22.04 -2.36 -8.32
C GLY A 128 -20.63 -1.90 -8.68
N GLU A 129 -19.89 -1.40 -7.69
CA GLU A 129 -18.47 -1.04 -7.83
C GLU A 129 -17.62 -2.22 -8.29
N TRP A 130 -17.75 -3.36 -7.59
CA TRP A 130 -16.98 -4.56 -7.91
C TRP A 130 -17.32 -5.11 -9.30
N LYS A 131 -18.58 -5.07 -9.71
CA LYS A 131 -19.02 -5.45 -11.06
C LYS A 131 -18.32 -4.60 -12.12
N ALA A 132 -18.28 -3.28 -11.94
CA ALA A 132 -17.59 -2.38 -12.85
C ALA A 132 -16.08 -2.66 -12.90
N MET A 133 -15.45 -2.91 -11.75
CA MET A 133 -14.03 -3.26 -11.69
C MET A 133 -13.71 -4.58 -12.38
N GLN A 134 -14.57 -5.60 -12.27
CA GLN A 134 -14.40 -6.86 -13.00
C GLN A 134 -14.45 -6.66 -14.53
N GLU A 135 -15.32 -5.76 -15.03
CA GLU A 135 -15.34 -5.43 -16.45
C GLU A 135 -14.09 -4.71 -16.90
N LEU A 136 -13.65 -3.67 -16.16
CA LEU A 136 -12.38 -2.96 -16.44
C LEU A 136 -11.17 -3.90 -16.44
N TYR A 137 -11.17 -4.89 -15.55
CA TYR A 137 -10.15 -5.94 -15.52
C TYR A 137 -10.22 -6.84 -16.78
N LYS A 138 -11.41 -7.30 -17.17
CA LYS A 138 -11.61 -8.13 -18.37
C LYS A 138 -11.27 -7.36 -19.66
N GLU A 139 -11.49 -6.05 -19.67
CA GLU A 139 -11.10 -5.14 -20.76
C GLU A 139 -9.58 -4.85 -20.81
N GLY A 140 -8.82 -5.30 -19.81
CA GLY A 140 -7.38 -5.03 -19.69
C GLY A 140 -7.02 -3.60 -19.31
N ARG A 141 -8.00 -2.81 -18.84
CA ARG A 141 -7.81 -1.42 -18.39
C ARG A 141 -7.13 -1.33 -17.02
N VAL A 142 -7.24 -2.39 -16.25
CA VAL A 142 -6.55 -2.58 -14.96
C VAL A 142 -6.02 -4.01 -14.87
N LYS A 143 -4.78 -4.17 -14.39
CA LYS A 143 -4.15 -5.49 -14.29
C LYS A 143 -4.58 -6.27 -13.06
N VAL A 144 -4.92 -5.59 -11.98
CA VAL A 144 -5.29 -6.18 -10.69
C VAL A 144 -6.40 -5.36 -10.05
N ILE A 145 -7.42 -6.03 -9.51
CA ILE A 145 -8.47 -5.38 -8.73
C ILE A 145 -8.46 -5.90 -7.29
N GLY A 146 -8.77 -5.02 -6.35
CA GLY A 146 -8.76 -5.33 -4.92
C GLY A 146 -9.62 -4.38 -4.11
N VAL A 147 -9.48 -4.49 -2.81
CA VAL A 147 -10.26 -3.71 -1.85
C VAL A 147 -9.36 -3.12 -0.77
N SER A 148 -9.90 -2.19 0.00
CA SER A 148 -9.22 -1.60 1.16
C SER A 148 -10.20 -1.52 2.33
N ASN A 149 -9.69 -1.79 3.55
CA ASN A 149 -10.45 -1.73 4.80
C ASN A 149 -11.60 -2.75 4.93
N PHE A 150 -11.58 -3.82 4.14
CA PHE A 150 -12.58 -4.88 4.26
C PHE A 150 -12.24 -5.82 5.43
N HIS A 151 -13.15 -5.90 6.40
CA HIS A 151 -13.10 -6.94 7.42
C HIS A 151 -13.42 -8.31 6.82
N PRO A 152 -13.03 -9.42 7.49
CA PRO A 152 -13.21 -10.78 6.96
C PRO A 152 -14.63 -11.13 6.54
N ASP A 153 -15.65 -10.70 7.29
CA ASP A 153 -17.06 -10.91 6.99
C ASP A 153 -17.51 -10.22 5.69
N ARG A 154 -17.08 -8.98 5.48
CA ARG A 154 -17.36 -8.23 4.26
C ARG A 154 -16.60 -8.77 3.05
N LEU A 155 -15.37 -9.21 3.26
CA LEU A 155 -14.53 -9.75 2.21
C LEU A 155 -15.02 -11.13 1.74
N ILE A 156 -15.38 -12.02 2.67
CA ILE A 156 -15.88 -13.34 2.27
C ILE A 156 -17.21 -13.23 1.52
N ASP A 157 -18.09 -12.31 1.91
CA ASP A 157 -19.34 -12.04 1.22
C ASP A 157 -19.09 -11.59 -0.24
N LEU A 158 -18.11 -10.72 -0.46
CA LEU A 158 -17.71 -10.29 -1.82
C LEU A 158 -17.10 -11.47 -2.62
N ILE A 159 -16.28 -12.32 -1.99
CA ILE A 159 -15.62 -13.48 -2.64
C ILE A 159 -16.64 -14.49 -3.13
N ILE A 160 -17.59 -14.91 -2.27
CA ILE A 160 -18.51 -16.01 -2.61
C ILE A 160 -19.58 -15.65 -3.63
N HIS A 161 -19.81 -14.34 -3.87
CA HIS A 161 -20.84 -13.85 -4.78
C HIS A 161 -20.28 -13.31 -6.10
N ASN A 162 -18.96 -13.42 -6.34
CA ASN A 162 -18.33 -12.89 -7.54
C ASN A 162 -17.37 -13.87 -8.20
N GLU A 163 -17.23 -13.79 -9.52
CA GLU A 163 -16.34 -14.63 -10.32
C GLU A 163 -14.87 -14.31 -10.08
N ILE A 164 -14.54 -13.01 -10.02
CA ILE A 164 -13.16 -12.55 -9.76
C ILE A 164 -13.09 -12.11 -8.31
N ILE A 165 -12.19 -12.74 -7.56
CA ILE A 165 -11.96 -12.40 -6.15
C ILE A 165 -10.93 -11.27 -6.02
N PRO A 166 -11.02 -10.43 -4.98
CA PRO A 166 -10.00 -9.44 -4.72
C PRO A 166 -8.60 -10.04 -4.63
N ALA A 167 -7.64 -9.44 -5.32
CA ALA A 167 -6.25 -9.90 -5.24
C ALA A 167 -5.50 -9.28 -4.06
N VAL A 168 -5.94 -8.11 -3.60
CA VAL A 168 -5.33 -7.34 -2.50
C VAL A 168 -6.42 -6.85 -1.56
N ASN A 169 -6.15 -6.87 -0.26
CA ASN A 169 -6.87 -6.09 0.74
C ASN A 169 -5.87 -5.19 1.48
N GLN A 170 -5.98 -3.87 1.26
CA GLN A 170 -5.10 -2.88 1.88
C GLN A 170 -5.72 -2.41 3.20
N ILE A 171 -5.10 -2.75 4.33
CA ILE A 171 -5.63 -2.53 5.68
C ILE A 171 -4.59 -1.93 6.62
N GLU A 172 -5.06 -1.25 7.69
CA GLU A 172 -4.21 -0.79 8.79
C GLU A 172 -3.39 -1.95 9.33
N THR A 173 -2.05 -1.85 9.22
CA THR A 173 -1.17 -2.88 9.77
C THR A 173 0.15 -2.27 10.23
N HIS A 174 0.44 -2.37 11.52
CA HIS A 174 1.66 -1.86 12.16
C HIS A 174 1.93 -2.64 13.47
N PRO A 175 3.05 -2.43 14.19
CA PRO A 175 3.37 -3.19 15.39
C PRO A 175 2.31 -3.21 16.49
N PHE A 176 1.48 -2.18 16.58
CA PHE A 176 0.42 -2.09 17.60
C PHE A 176 -0.96 -2.62 17.13
N HIS A 177 -1.09 -2.90 15.82
CA HIS A 177 -2.29 -3.51 15.22
C HIS A 177 -1.84 -4.47 14.11
N GLN A 178 -1.50 -5.70 14.50
CA GLN A 178 -0.72 -6.59 13.66
C GLN A 178 -1.53 -7.42 12.67
N GLN A 179 -2.85 -7.46 12.82
CA GLN A 179 -3.77 -8.16 11.90
C GLN A 179 -3.45 -9.66 11.73
N ILE A 180 -3.02 -10.34 12.80
CA ILE A 180 -2.57 -11.73 12.72
C ILE A 180 -3.66 -12.65 12.17
N GLU A 181 -4.87 -12.61 12.77
CA GLU A 181 -6.00 -13.45 12.36
C GLU A 181 -6.54 -13.04 10.98
N THR A 182 -6.57 -11.72 10.71
CA THR A 182 -6.97 -11.21 9.39
C THR A 182 -5.98 -11.67 8.32
N GLN A 183 -4.67 -11.61 8.56
CA GLN A 183 -3.66 -12.07 7.62
C GLN A 183 -3.83 -13.55 7.30
N LYS A 184 -4.05 -14.39 8.32
CA LYS A 184 -4.33 -15.82 8.13
C LYS A 184 -5.55 -16.04 7.24
N PHE A 185 -6.66 -15.37 7.54
CA PHE A 185 -7.89 -15.43 6.74
C PHE A 185 -7.64 -15.01 5.28
N LEU A 186 -6.87 -13.92 5.05
CA LEU A 186 -6.54 -13.45 3.71
C LEU A 186 -5.70 -14.49 2.95
N GLN A 187 -4.71 -15.10 3.60
CA GLN A 187 -3.88 -16.16 3.01
C GLN A 187 -4.70 -17.40 2.62
N GLU A 188 -5.63 -17.84 3.47
CA GLU A 188 -6.54 -18.96 3.20
C GLU A 188 -7.43 -18.68 1.98
N ASN A 189 -7.72 -17.43 1.68
CA ASN A 189 -8.53 -17.01 0.53
C ASN A 189 -7.70 -16.48 -0.66
N ASN A 190 -6.38 -16.64 -0.65
CA ASN A 190 -5.44 -16.15 -1.68
C ASN A 190 -5.55 -14.65 -1.94
N VAL A 191 -5.77 -13.85 -0.90
CA VAL A 191 -5.80 -12.39 -0.95
C VAL A 191 -4.53 -11.84 -0.32
N GLN A 192 -3.79 -11.01 -1.04
CA GLN A 192 -2.58 -10.38 -0.53
C GLN A 192 -2.94 -9.25 0.46
N ILE A 193 -2.33 -9.28 1.63
CA ILE A 193 -2.39 -8.15 2.58
C ILE A 193 -1.41 -7.05 2.18
N GLU A 194 -1.88 -5.80 2.18
CA GLU A 194 -1.06 -4.60 2.02
C GLU A 194 -1.28 -3.67 3.21
N SER A 195 -0.19 -3.19 3.79
CA SER A 195 -0.19 -2.34 5.00
C SER A 195 -0.26 -0.87 4.63
N TRP A 196 -1.37 -0.20 4.97
CA TRP A 196 -1.35 1.23 5.11
C TRP A 196 -1.00 1.63 6.56
N GLY A 197 -0.42 2.81 6.74
CA GLY A 197 0.03 3.32 8.03
C GLY A 197 1.09 2.45 8.74
N PRO A 198 2.13 1.93 8.05
CA PRO A 198 3.10 0.99 8.63
C PRO A 198 3.80 1.55 9.86
N PHE A 199 3.88 2.87 9.98
CA PHE A 199 4.47 3.56 11.13
C PHE A 199 3.43 4.10 12.12
N ALA A 200 2.14 3.71 12.00
CA ALA A 200 1.05 4.22 12.84
C ALA A 200 1.01 5.76 12.93
N GLU A 201 1.51 6.48 11.91
CA GLU A 201 1.73 7.95 11.91
C GLU A 201 2.53 8.45 13.13
N GLY A 202 3.40 7.61 13.71
CA GLY A 202 4.17 7.92 14.92
C GLY A 202 3.38 7.83 16.22
N LYS A 203 2.11 7.41 16.17
CA LYS A 203 1.29 7.21 17.37
C LYS A 203 1.93 6.19 18.31
N ASN A 204 1.53 6.24 19.59
CA ASN A 204 2.09 5.40 20.63
C ASN A 204 3.61 5.45 20.72
N ASN A 205 4.19 6.60 20.32
CA ASN A 205 5.62 6.85 20.38
C ASN A 205 6.45 5.78 19.62
N LEU A 206 5.94 5.29 18.48
CA LEU A 206 6.50 4.16 17.73
C LEU A 206 8.00 4.29 17.49
N PHE A 207 8.47 5.46 17.06
CA PHE A 207 9.89 5.67 16.73
C PHE A 207 10.84 5.69 17.95
N HIS A 208 10.27 5.78 19.16
CA HIS A 208 11.01 5.74 20.43
C HIS A 208 10.60 4.54 21.31
N ASN A 209 9.92 3.55 20.73
CA ASN A 209 9.57 2.33 21.43
C ASN A 209 10.86 1.56 21.79
N GLU A 210 11.07 1.28 23.08
CA GLU A 210 12.31 0.70 23.59
C GLU A 210 12.63 -0.68 22.97
N LEU A 211 11.63 -1.52 22.76
CA LEU A 211 11.80 -2.82 22.12
C LEU A 211 12.26 -2.67 20.67
N LEU A 212 11.58 -1.83 19.88
CA LEU A 212 11.96 -1.60 18.48
C LEU A 212 13.34 -0.94 18.36
N LEU A 213 13.68 -0.03 19.27
CA LEU A 213 15.04 0.56 19.35
C LEU A 213 16.10 -0.48 19.68
N SER A 214 15.81 -1.40 20.62
CA SER A 214 16.78 -2.46 21.00
C SER A 214 17.04 -3.42 19.84
N ILE A 215 15.97 -3.80 19.10
CA ILE A 215 16.08 -4.61 17.89
C ILE A 215 16.87 -3.87 16.82
N GLY A 216 16.55 -2.58 16.57
CA GLY A 216 17.28 -1.76 15.61
C GLY A 216 18.80 -1.70 15.92
N LYS A 217 19.17 -1.52 17.17
CA LYS A 217 20.59 -1.55 17.61
C LYS A 217 21.30 -2.86 17.25
N LYS A 218 20.63 -4.00 17.40
CA LYS A 218 21.19 -5.32 17.09
C LYS A 218 21.64 -5.44 15.62
N TYR A 219 20.88 -4.81 14.71
CA TYR A 219 21.14 -4.86 13.27
C TYR A 219 21.76 -3.59 12.70
N ASN A 220 22.08 -2.59 13.54
CA ASN A 220 22.48 -1.24 13.12
C ASN A 220 21.47 -0.61 12.15
N LYS A 221 20.18 -0.72 12.50
CA LYS A 221 19.04 -0.24 11.71
C LYS A 221 18.17 0.70 12.54
N THR A 222 17.43 1.57 11.87
CA THR A 222 16.44 2.43 12.51
C THR A 222 15.15 1.66 12.82
N VAL A 223 14.31 2.23 13.69
CA VAL A 223 12.98 1.68 13.98
C VAL A 223 12.14 1.57 12.71
N ALA A 224 12.21 2.56 11.80
CA ALA A 224 11.50 2.51 10.52
C ALA A 224 11.92 1.29 9.70
N GLN A 225 13.21 1.03 9.58
CA GLN A 225 13.73 -0.14 8.86
C GLN A 225 13.30 -1.45 9.52
N VAL A 226 13.34 -1.53 10.85
CA VAL A 226 12.85 -2.72 11.61
C VAL A 226 11.38 -2.99 11.32
N VAL A 227 10.54 -1.96 11.36
CA VAL A 227 9.09 -2.11 11.13
C VAL A 227 8.80 -2.54 9.68
N ILE A 228 9.44 -1.92 8.69
CA ILE A 228 9.23 -2.30 7.29
C ILE A 228 9.75 -3.73 7.06
N ARG A 229 10.92 -4.08 7.61
CA ARG A 229 11.46 -5.43 7.49
C ARG A 229 10.55 -6.46 8.14
N TRP A 230 10.02 -6.18 9.31
CA TRP A 230 9.05 -7.03 10.00
C TRP A 230 7.79 -7.28 9.16
N LEU A 231 7.24 -6.25 8.52
CA LEU A 231 6.09 -6.41 7.61
C LEU A 231 6.46 -7.27 6.40
N THR A 232 7.55 -6.96 5.72
CA THR A 232 7.96 -7.66 4.50
C THR A 232 8.38 -9.10 4.77
N GLN A 233 8.99 -9.42 5.92
CA GLN A 233 9.27 -10.81 6.33
C GLN A 233 8.00 -11.63 6.61
N ARG A 234 6.90 -10.97 6.98
CA ARG A 234 5.58 -11.59 7.09
C ARG A 234 4.89 -11.77 5.73
N GLY A 235 5.51 -11.34 4.63
CA GLY A 235 4.89 -11.35 3.31
C GLY A 235 3.84 -10.24 3.12
N ILE A 236 3.88 -9.19 3.94
CA ILE A 236 2.97 -8.05 3.87
C ILE A 236 3.59 -6.98 2.98
N VAL A 237 2.87 -6.52 1.95
CA VAL A 237 3.29 -5.36 1.17
C VAL A 237 3.20 -4.11 2.03
N ALA A 238 4.24 -3.27 2.06
CA ALA A 238 4.28 -2.06 2.88
C ALA A 238 4.44 -0.82 2.02
N ILE A 239 3.66 0.24 2.33
CA ILE A 239 3.67 1.51 1.59
C ILE A 239 3.98 2.70 2.51
N PRO A 240 5.19 2.78 3.09
CA PRO A 240 5.58 3.92 3.90
C PRO A 240 5.55 5.23 3.08
N LYS A 241 5.25 6.35 3.76
CA LYS A 241 5.28 7.70 3.20
C LYS A 241 6.45 8.50 3.78
N SER A 242 7.13 9.24 2.93
CA SER A 242 8.07 10.29 3.32
C SER A 242 8.10 11.40 2.26
N VAL A 243 8.41 12.63 2.66
CA VAL A 243 8.70 13.74 1.75
C VAL A 243 10.20 14.10 1.73
N ARG A 244 11.02 13.31 2.44
CA ARG A 244 12.49 13.48 2.54
C ARG A 244 13.20 12.31 1.87
N LYS A 245 14.03 12.59 0.89
CA LYS A 245 14.75 11.59 0.09
C LYS A 245 15.61 10.67 0.94
N GLU A 246 16.30 11.22 1.93
CA GLU A 246 17.18 10.45 2.83
C GLU A 246 16.39 9.38 3.61
N ARG A 247 15.16 9.70 4.01
CA ARG A 247 14.27 8.71 4.65
C ARG A 247 13.71 7.68 3.67
N MET A 248 13.51 8.06 2.40
CA MET A 248 13.12 7.10 1.37
C MET A 248 14.24 6.10 1.11
N GLU A 249 15.50 6.57 1.03
CA GLU A 249 16.69 5.74 0.90
C GLU A 249 16.84 4.81 2.10
N GLU A 250 16.68 5.33 3.32
CA GLU A 250 16.71 4.57 4.56
C GLU A 250 15.63 3.48 4.57
N ASN A 251 14.38 3.84 4.28
CA ASN A 251 13.26 2.90 4.26
C ASN A 251 13.39 1.84 3.15
N PHE A 252 14.11 2.15 2.08
CA PHE A 252 14.37 1.21 0.99
C PHE A 252 15.47 0.19 1.33
N ALA A 253 16.43 0.58 2.18
CA ALA A 253 17.58 -0.24 2.56
C ALA A 253 17.24 -1.24 3.68
N ILE A 254 16.34 -2.18 3.39
CA ILE A 254 15.82 -3.17 4.35
C ILE A 254 16.06 -4.64 3.96
N PHE A 255 16.61 -4.88 2.77
CA PHE A 255 16.78 -6.25 2.27
C PHE A 255 18.16 -6.84 2.58
N ASP A 256 19.04 -6.08 3.21
CA ASP A 256 20.40 -6.44 3.61
C ASP A 256 20.48 -7.08 5.01
N PHE A 257 19.35 -7.22 5.71
CA PHE A 257 19.29 -7.89 7.03
C PHE A 257 17.98 -8.66 7.17
N GLU A 258 17.95 -9.54 8.17
CA GLU A 258 16.77 -10.34 8.50
C GLU A 258 16.56 -10.35 10.02
N LEU A 259 15.33 -10.12 10.46
CA LEU A 259 14.94 -10.22 11.87
C LEU A 259 14.93 -11.69 12.28
N SER A 260 15.50 -12.00 13.43
CA SER A 260 15.46 -13.37 13.96
C SER A 260 14.05 -13.76 14.41
N THR A 261 13.82 -15.06 14.57
CA THR A 261 12.54 -15.57 15.10
C THR A 261 12.20 -14.94 16.45
N GLU A 262 13.19 -14.77 17.32
CA GLU A 262 13.02 -14.16 18.65
C GLU A 262 12.60 -12.69 18.52
N ASP A 263 13.18 -11.94 17.58
CA ASP A 263 12.81 -10.54 17.32
C ASP A 263 11.38 -10.45 16.78
N MET A 264 11.02 -11.34 15.86
CA MET A 264 9.65 -11.41 15.31
C MET A 264 8.62 -11.72 16.42
N GLU A 265 8.92 -12.67 17.31
CA GLU A 265 8.06 -12.99 18.46
C GLU A 265 8.03 -11.85 19.49
N ALA A 266 9.14 -11.17 19.72
CA ALA A 266 9.17 -10.00 20.59
C ALA A 266 8.28 -8.88 20.06
N ILE A 267 8.30 -8.58 18.77
CA ILE A 267 7.42 -7.57 18.17
C ILE A 267 5.95 -7.95 18.33
N LYS A 268 5.57 -9.24 18.33
CA LYS A 268 4.20 -9.67 18.58
C LYS A 268 3.64 -9.17 19.91
N THR A 269 4.49 -9.00 20.93
CA THR A 269 4.06 -8.51 22.25
C THR A 269 3.56 -7.07 22.23
N LEU A 270 3.82 -6.31 21.16
CA LEU A 270 3.35 -4.92 21.00
C LEU A 270 1.90 -4.83 20.51
N ASP A 271 1.32 -5.95 20.03
CA ASP A 271 -0.03 -5.94 19.47
C ASP A 271 -1.07 -5.59 20.54
N THR A 272 -1.81 -4.54 20.30
CA THR A 272 -2.94 -4.14 21.14
C THR A 272 -4.26 -4.69 20.61
N ASN A 273 -4.24 -5.31 19.42
CA ASN A 273 -5.40 -5.80 18.69
C ASN A 273 -6.51 -4.74 18.53
N ALA A 274 -6.11 -3.48 18.42
CA ALA A 274 -7.00 -2.33 18.30
C ALA A 274 -6.46 -1.33 17.30
N THR A 275 -7.37 -0.74 16.49
CA THR A 275 -7.02 0.34 15.58
C THR A 275 -6.51 1.56 16.34
N LEU A 276 -5.53 2.25 15.77
CA LEU A 276 -5.07 3.57 16.26
C LEU A 276 -5.71 4.74 15.50
N PHE A 277 -6.55 4.45 14.51
CA PHE A 277 -7.18 5.46 13.67
C PHE A 277 -8.69 5.48 13.86
N PHE A 278 -9.41 4.56 13.27
CA PHE A 278 -10.86 4.44 13.42
C PHE A 278 -11.34 3.03 13.04
N ASP A 279 -12.41 2.58 13.70
CA ASP A 279 -13.04 1.29 13.38
C ASP A 279 -14.05 1.49 12.23
N HIS A 280 -13.84 0.81 11.12
CA HIS A 280 -14.74 0.81 9.97
C HIS A 280 -16.09 0.14 10.24
N ARG A 281 -16.27 -0.50 11.41
CA ARG A 281 -17.54 -1.07 11.88
C ARG A 281 -18.30 -0.13 12.82
N ASP A 282 -17.70 1.00 13.22
CA ASP A 282 -18.40 2.01 14.02
C ASP A 282 -19.41 2.77 13.14
N PRO A 283 -20.73 2.69 13.42
CA PRO A 283 -21.75 3.38 12.63
C PRO A 283 -21.54 4.89 12.50
N ASN A 284 -20.96 5.55 13.51
CA ASN A 284 -20.68 6.98 13.46
C ASN A 284 -19.55 7.27 12.45
N MET A 285 -18.55 6.42 12.39
CA MET A 285 -17.46 6.54 11.44
C MET A 285 -17.94 6.27 10.00
N VAL A 286 -18.78 5.24 9.82
CA VAL A 286 -19.39 4.94 8.52
C VAL A 286 -20.20 6.14 8.01
N LYS A 287 -21.04 6.73 8.89
CA LYS A 287 -21.81 7.92 8.54
C LYS A 287 -20.91 9.10 8.18
N TRP A 288 -19.90 9.39 9.00
CA TRP A 288 -18.95 10.49 8.76
C TRP A 288 -18.20 10.34 7.44
N LEU A 289 -17.71 9.12 7.13
CA LEU A 289 -17.05 8.84 5.85
C LEU A 289 -17.99 8.98 4.65
N GLY A 290 -19.24 8.50 4.76
CA GLY A 290 -20.24 8.58 3.71
C GLY A 290 -20.73 10.01 3.42
N GLU A 291 -20.71 10.89 4.43
CA GLU A 291 -21.08 12.30 4.30
C GLU A 291 -19.92 13.18 3.77
N ARG A 292 -18.68 12.67 3.82
CA ARG A 292 -17.49 13.40 3.39
C ARG A 292 -17.43 13.48 1.87
N LYS A 293 -17.79 14.66 1.34
CA LYS A 293 -17.64 14.96 -0.09
C LYS A 293 -16.21 15.43 -0.38
N LEU A 294 -15.68 14.99 -1.49
CA LEU A 294 -14.47 15.55 -2.08
C LEU A 294 -14.86 16.79 -2.86
N ASP A 295 -14.10 17.87 -2.67
CA ASP A 295 -14.17 19.01 -3.57
C ASP A 295 -13.72 18.52 -4.96
N GLY A 296 -14.59 18.71 -5.97
CA GLY A 296 -14.42 18.16 -7.32
C GLY A 296 -13.33 18.82 -8.13
#